data_f895c0b2fcb96198665af49f57515d5f
#
_entry.id   f895c0b2fcb96198665af49f57515d5f
#
_cell.length_a   1.000
_cell.length_b   1.000
_cell.length_c   1.000
_cell.angle_alpha   90.00
_cell.angle_beta   90.00
_cell.angle_gamma   90.00
#
_symmetry.space_group_name_H-M   'P 1'
#
loop_
_entity.id
_entity.type
_entity.pdbx_description
1 polymer ?
#
loop_
_entity_poly.entity_id
_entity_poly.type
_entity_poly.pdbx_seq_one_letter_code
_entity_poly.pdbx_strand_id
1 'polypeptide(L)'
;KKLYTTKLINGETVNYIVVFSAVSLLLLVSKQSFKLIFGIGAGVSTAISAVICAIVLFFGEKKFVFNKNSRRSGATQIIAYIFRCAVDFGFYKIMDFLFCSTLHRPKAFVFFGAYLVYLFFNYYFDKLLVFHSRANAKSNMNGRCYKTFFYNRFVVFSLLLSAVCIAFVYFIFRLFPFGDMTVMRMDLYHQYGPLFAELYDRVVEHKSFIYSWQSGGGSSFLGNYFNYLSSPLSAIIFLFDRKDISYAITTLVLVKGCLSAGTFAYYLKSSLGRHSYLSASFGVFYSLCGYFLAYYWNIMWLDGMILL
;
A
#
# COMPACT_ATOMS: atom_id res chain seq x y z
N LYS A 1 -37.58 18.89 -1.44
CA LYS A 1 -36.72 17.96 -0.65
C LYS A 1 -35.50 17.64 -1.49
N LYS A 2 -34.38 18.34 -1.29
CA LYS A 2 -33.09 17.97 -1.88
C LYS A 2 -32.58 16.75 -1.15
N LEU A 3 -32.55 15.59 -1.81
CA LEU A 3 -31.81 14.43 -1.35
C LEU A 3 -30.33 14.85 -1.21
N TYR A 4 -29.86 14.90 0.00
CA TYR A 4 -28.42 14.97 0.31
C TYR A 4 -27.79 13.63 -0.09
N THR A 5 -27.34 13.52 -1.32
CA THR A 5 -26.38 12.48 -1.67
C THR A 5 -25.10 12.82 -0.94
N THR A 6 -24.89 12.22 0.21
CA THR A 6 -23.60 12.22 0.89
C THR A 6 -22.58 11.58 -0.05
N LYS A 7 -21.74 12.41 -0.69
CA LYS A 7 -20.62 11.90 -1.45
C LYS A 7 -19.72 11.14 -0.48
N LEU A 8 -19.78 9.82 -0.52
CA LEU A 8 -18.99 8.93 0.32
C LEU A 8 -17.48 9.22 0.20
N ILE A 9 -17.03 9.73 -0.93
CA ILE A 9 -15.63 10.08 -1.20
C ILE A 9 -15.56 11.58 -1.50
N ASN A 10 -15.10 12.34 -0.53
CA ASN A 10 -14.75 13.75 -0.66
C ASN A 10 -13.22 13.93 -0.63
N GLY A 11 -12.74 15.16 -0.90
CA GLY A 11 -11.30 15.43 -0.89
C GLY A 11 -10.61 15.17 0.45
N GLU A 12 -11.34 15.30 1.56
CA GLU A 12 -10.88 15.00 2.91
C GLU A 12 -10.63 13.51 3.08
N THR A 13 -11.56 12.66 2.60
CA THR A 13 -11.42 11.20 2.63
C THR A 13 -10.23 10.73 1.80
N VAL A 14 -10.01 11.32 0.62
CA VAL A 14 -8.86 10.98 -0.23
C VAL A 14 -7.55 11.35 0.43
N ASN A 15 -7.45 12.55 1.00
CA ASN A 15 -6.26 12.99 1.72
C ASN A 15 -5.98 12.08 2.93
N TYR A 16 -7.02 11.65 3.64
CA TYR A 16 -6.87 10.70 4.73
C TYR A 16 -6.28 9.37 4.26
N ILE A 17 -6.83 8.78 3.19
CA ILE A 17 -6.32 7.53 2.61
C ILE A 17 -4.83 7.66 2.25
N VAL A 18 -4.44 8.77 1.63
CA VAL A 18 -3.05 9.02 1.23
C VAL A 18 -2.13 9.11 2.44
N VAL A 19 -2.48 9.93 3.43
CA VAL A 19 -1.66 10.12 4.64
C VAL A 19 -1.55 8.82 5.41
N PHE A 20 -2.66 8.12 5.62
CA PHE A 20 -2.70 6.84 6.34
C PHE A 20 -1.87 5.77 5.64
N SER A 21 -2.00 5.65 4.31
CA SER A 21 -1.23 4.67 3.53
C SER A 21 0.26 4.96 3.54
N ALA A 22 0.66 6.23 3.37
CA ALA A 22 2.05 6.64 3.41
C ALA A 22 2.71 6.34 4.77
N VAL A 23 2.00 6.62 5.87
CA VAL A 23 2.51 6.35 7.22
C VAL A 23 2.51 4.85 7.53
N SER A 24 1.56 4.08 7.02
CA SER A 24 1.57 2.62 7.14
C SER A 24 2.78 2.00 6.43
N LEU A 25 3.14 2.49 5.25
CA LEU A 25 4.39 2.09 4.58
C LEU A 25 5.62 2.50 5.39
N LEU A 26 5.63 3.71 5.95
CA LEU A 26 6.71 4.18 6.81
C LEU A 26 6.87 3.26 8.04
N LEU A 27 5.79 2.79 8.63
CA LEU A 27 5.82 1.84 9.75
C LEU A 27 6.58 0.56 9.37
N LEU A 28 6.28 -0.01 8.22
CA LEU A 28 6.89 -1.24 7.76
C LEU A 28 8.38 -1.06 7.48
N VAL A 29 8.73 0.02 6.78
CA VAL A 29 10.12 0.34 6.46
C VAL A 29 10.92 0.65 7.73
N SER A 30 10.40 1.49 8.63
CA SER A 30 11.12 1.86 9.85
C SER A 30 11.33 0.68 10.79
N LYS A 31 10.33 -0.19 10.95
CA LYS A 31 10.46 -1.43 11.74
C LYS A 31 11.61 -2.29 11.23
N GLN A 32 11.71 -2.47 9.92
CA GLN A 32 12.75 -3.28 9.32
C GLN A 32 14.11 -2.60 9.42
N SER A 33 14.17 -1.27 9.21
CA SER A 33 15.38 -0.48 9.33
C SER A 33 15.94 -0.51 10.76
N PHE A 34 15.13 -0.36 11.80
CA PHE A 34 15.57 -0.43 13.18
C PHE A 34 16.13 -1.81 13.54
N LYS A 35 15.50 -2.88 13.03
CA LYS A 35 16.01 -4.23 13.22
C LYS A 35 17.36 -4.44 12.52
N LEU A 36 17.49 -3.97 11.26
CA LEU A 36 18.68 -4.20 10.43
C LEU A 36 19.87 -3.32 10.80
N ILE A 37 19.63 -2.01 11.05
CA ILE A 37 20.70 -1.04 11.27
C ILE A 37 21.21 -1.07 12.71
N PHE A 38 20.28 -1.21 13.68
CA PHE A 38 20.63 -1.09 15.10
C PHE A 38 20.64 -2.44 15.83
N GLY A 39 20.35 -3.56 15.16
CA GLY A 39 20.32 -4.88 15.78
C GLY A 39 19.26 -5.03 16.89
N ILE A 40 18.26 -4.14 16.93
CA ILE A 40 17.23 -4.09 17.98
C ILE A 40 16.26 -5.25 17.79
N GLY A 41 15.91 -5.92 18.90
CA GLY A 41 14.95 -7.03 18.87
C GLY A 41 13.61 -6.64 18.24
N ALA A 42 12.97 -7.59 17.53
CA ALA A 42 11.77 -7.34 16.72
C ALA A 42 10.61 -6.67 17.48
N GLY A 43 10.44 -6.98 18.76
CA GLY A 43 9.40 -6.37 19.61
C GLY A 43 9.65 -4.89 19.87
N VAL A 44 10.87 -4.54 20.26
CA VAL A 44 11.27 -3.16 20.57
C VAL A 44 11.29 -2.32 19.30
N SER A 45 11.82 -2.84 18.19
CA SER A 45 11.80 -2.19 16.87
C SER A 45 10.37 -1.86 16.43
N THR A 46 9.43 -2.79 16.63
CA THR A 46 8.02 -2.56 16.31
C THR A 46 7.41 -1.47 17.19
N ALA A 47 7.69 -1.46 18.48
CA ALA A 47 7.17 -0.46 19.41
C ALA A 47 7.69 0.96 19.07
N ILE A 48 8.99 1.11 18.84
CA ILE A 48 9.59 2.40 18.46
C ILE A 48 8.98 2.91 17.16
N SER A 49 8.91 2.05 16.13
CA SER A 49 8.34 2.42 14.84
C SER A 49 6.87 2.82 14.96
N ALA A 50 6.08 2.11 15.76
CA ALA A 50 4.67 2.43 15.98
C ALA A 50 4.49 3.81 16.65
N VAL A 51 5.31 4.16 17.64
CA VAL A 51 5.26 5.47 18.30
C VAL A 51 5.61 6.59 17.32
N ILE A 52 6.71 6.45 16.55
CA ILE A 52 7.12 7.44 15.55
C ILE A 52 6.00 7.62 14.51
N CYS A 53 5.46 6.52 13.98
CA CYS A 53 4.41 6.58 12.97
C CYS A 53 3.11 7.16 13.51
N ALA A 54 2.74 6.90 14.77
CA ALA A 54 1.58 7.53 15.40
C ALA A 54 1.73 9.05 15.48
N ILE A 55 2.92 9.54 15.83
CA ILE A 55 3.22 10.98 15.86
C ILE A 55 3.12 11.59 14.46
N VAL A 56 3.77 10.97 13.47
CA VAL A 56 3.75 11.42 12.07
C VAL A 56 2.33 11.43 11.50
N LEU A 57 1.55 10.40 11.81
CA LEU A 57 0.16 10.28 11.37
C LEU A 57 -0.70 11.39 11.97
N PHE A 58 -0.61 11.63 13.28
CA PHE A 58 -1.34 12.70 13.96
C PHE A 58 -1.09 14.07 13.34
N PHE A 59 0.17 14.44 13.12
CA PHE A 59 0.50 15.71 12.51
C PHE A 59 0.13 15.77 11.03
N GLY A 60 0.27 14.67 10.30
CA GLY A 60 -0.14 14.53 8.91
C GLY A 60 -1.65 14.73 8.75
N GLU A 61 -2.46 14.06 9.55
CA GLU A 61 -3.92 14.21 9.57
C GLU A 61 -4.33 15.64 9.94
N LYS A 62 -3.72 16.20 10.98
CA LYS A 62 -4.01 17.57 11.42
C LYS A 62 -3.68 18.61 10.35
N LYS A 63 -2.59 18.43 9.60
CA LYS A 63 -2.13 19.39 8.59
C LYS A 63 -2.81 19.21 7.23
N PHE A 64 -2.95 17.98 6.75
CA PHE A 64 -3.35 17.67 5.37
C PHE A 64 -4.81 17.23 5.23
N VAL A 65 -5.40 16.67 6.29
CA VAL A 65 -6.76 16.12 6.24
C VAL A 65 -7.75 17.07 6.89
N PHE A 66 -7.59 17.35 8.18
CA PHE A 66 -8.57 18.06 9.00
C PHE A 66 -8.29 19.55 9.19
N ASN A 67 -7.36 20.08 8.42
CA ASN A 67 -6.90 21.47 8.32
C ASN A 67 -7.72 22.52 9.08
N LYS A 68 -7.10 23.19 10.08
CA LYS A 68 -7.48 24.44 10.79
C LYS A 68 -8.88 24.57 11.42
N ASN A 69 -9.85 23.71 11.15
CA ASN A 69 -11.23 23.86 11.60
C ASN A 69 -11.60 22.97 12.81
N SER A 70 -10.62 22.45 13.51
CA SER A 70 -10.90 21.68 14.74
C SER A 70 -11.33 22.60 15.87
N ARG A 71 -12.50 22.32 16.48
CA ARG A 71 -13.02 23.05 17.64
C ARG A 71 -12.45 22.58 18.98
N ARG A 72 -11.72 21.45 18.98
CA ARG A 72 -11.17 20.90 20.22
C ARG A 72 -9.79 21.48 20.54
N SER A 73 -9.50 21.62 21.82
CA SER A 73 -8.15 22.01 22.28
C SER A 73 -7.11 20.96 21.87
N GLY A 74 -5.86 21.37 21.72
CA GLY A 74 -4.78 20.46 21.35
C GLY A 74 -4.63 19.27 22.31
N ALA A 75 -4.77 19.51 23.61
CA ALA A 75 -4.70 18.47 24.64
C ALA A 75 -5.80 17.41 24.46
N THR A 76 -7.04 17.84 24.25
CA THR A 76 -8.18 16.92 24.03
C THR A 76 -8.00 16.09 22.74
N GLN A 77 -7.43 16.68 21.69
CA GLN A 77 -7.11 15.97 20.46
C GLN A 77 -6.10 14.85 20.71
N ILE A 78 -5.02 15.16 21.44
CA ILE A 78 -3.96 14.19 21.76
C ILE A 78 -4.51 13.03 22.59
N ILE A 79 -5.31 13.32 23.64
CA ILE A 79 -5.91 12.29 24.49
C ILE A 79 -6.82 11.36 23.65
N ALA A 80 -7.70 11.93 22.81
CA ALA A 80 -8.57 11.14 21.95
C ALA A 80 -7.79 10.30 20.93
N TYR A 81 -6.68 10.83 20.43
CA TYR A 81 -5.82 10.13 19.49
C TYR A 81 -5.08 8.96 20.16
N ILE A 82 -4.55 9.15 21.37
CA ILE A 82 -3.92 8.08 22.14
C ILE A 82 -4.94 6.97 22.43
N PHE A 83 -6.16 7.33 22.81
CA PHE A 83 -7.24 6.35 23.00
C PHE A 83 -7.52 5.54 21.73
N ARG A 84 -7.58 6.19 20.56
CA ARG A 84 -7.70 5.51 19.27
C ARG A 84 -6.57 4.51 19.05
N CYS A 85 -5.31 4.93 19.24
CA CYS A 85 -4.16 4.04 19.06
C CYS A 85 -4.22 2.80 19.98
N ALA A 86 -4.74 2.95 21.20
CA ALA A 86 -4.96 1.83 22.11
C ALA A 86 -6.05 0.87 21.60
N VAL A 87 -7.14 1.40 21.04
CA VAL A 87 -8.21 0.60 20.41
C VAL A 87 -7.67 -0.15 19.19
N ASP A 88 -6.88 0.51 18.34
CA ASP A 88 -6.25 -0.10 17.17
C ASP A 88 -5.33 -1.26 17.55
N PHE A 89 -4.50 -1.05 18.58
CA PHE A 89 -3.62 -2.10 19.09
C PHE A 89 -4.40 -3.30 19.63
N GLY A 90 -5.46 -3.05 20.40
CA GLY A 90 -6.35 -4.10 20.93
C GLY A 90 -7.01 -4.90 19.80
N PHE A 91 -7.54 -4.20 18.79
CA PHE A 91 -8.16 -4.84 17.63
C PHE A 91 -7.15 -5.67 16.83
N TYR A 92 -5.94 -5.15 16.60
CA TYR A 92 -4.89 -5.92 15.92
C TYR A 92 -4.57 -7.21 16.67
N LYS A 93 -4.46 -7.18 18.00
CA LYS A 93 -4.21 -8.36 18.82
C LYS A 93 -5.34 -9.38 18.73
N ILE A 94 -6.58 -8.93 18.72
CA ILE A 94 -7.75 -9.80 18.54
C ILE A 94 -7.71 -10.47 17.15
N MET A 95 -7.43 -9.70 16.12
CA MET A 95 -7.32 -10.22 14.74
C MET A 95 -6.15 -11.20 14.59
N ASP A 96 -5.00 -10.88 15.16
CA ASP A 96 -3.83 -11.77 15.17
C ASP A 96 -4.15 -13.10 15.87
N PHE A 97 -4.79 -13.05 17.03
CA PHE A 97 -5.25 -14.25 17.74
C PHE A 97 -6.24 -15.07 16.92
N LEU A 98 -7.29 -14.44 16.40
CA LEU A 98 -8.34 -15.15 15.66
C LEU A 98 -7.82 -15.77 14.36
N PHE A 99 -7.04 -15.05 13.58
CA PHE A 99 -6.61 -15.52 12.26
C PHE A 99 -5.31 -16.33 12.29
N CYS A 100 -4.33 -15.92 13.08
CA CYS A 100 -3.06 -16.65 13.13
C CYS A 100 -3.11 -17.84 14.07
N SER A 101 -3.67 -17.68 15.28
CA SER A 101 -3.67 -18.75 16.28
C SER A 101 -4.80 -19.76 16.08
N THR A 102 -6.01 -19.30 15.70
CA THR A 102 -7.19 -20.18 15.58
C THR A 102 -7.37 -20.70 14.16
N LEU A 103 -7.22 -19.84 13.15
CA LEU A 103 -7.45 -20.19 11.74
C LEU A 103 -6.16 -20.51 10.97
N HIS A 104 -5.00 -20.44 11.60
CA HIS A 104 -3.67 -20.70 11.02
C HIS A 104 -3.42 -19.94 9.70
N ARG A 105 -3.94 -18.73 9.59
CA ARG A 105 -3.75 -17.88 8.41
C ARG A 105 -2.43 -17.09 8.47
N PRO A 106 -1.81 -16.79 7.32
CA PRO A 106 -0.57 -16.01 7.27
C PRO A 106 -0.77 -14.61 7.91
N LYS A 107 0.24 -14.11 8.62
CA LYS A 107 0.23 -12.76 9.24
C LYS A 107 -0.05 -11.64 8.25
N ALA A 108 0.36 -11.80 6.99
CA ALA A 108 0.07 -10.86 5.92
C ALA A 108 -1.45 -10.69 5.67
N PHE A 109 -2.24 -11.76 5.79
CA PHE A 109 -3.70 -11.72 5.67
C PHE A 109 -4.33 -10.88 6.79
N VAL A 110 -3.86 -11.07 8.03
CA VAL A 110 -4.31 -10.28 9.19
C VAL A 110 -3.98 -8.81 8.99
N PHE A 111 -2.76 -8.53 8.53
CA PHE A 111 -2.32 -7.17 8.28
C PHE A 111 -3.19 -6.46 7.23
N PHE A 112 -3.47 -7.12 6.11
CA PHE A 112 -4.26 -6.55 5.02
C PHE A 112 -5.73 -6.36 5.42
N GLY A 113 -6.32 -7.33 6.11
CA GLY A 113 -7.70 -7.24 6.63
C GLY A 113 -7.85 -6.13 7.68
N ALA A 114 -6.91 -6.06 8.63
CA ALA A 114 -6.87 -5.00 9.63
C ALA A 114 -6.68 -3.62 8.99
N TYR A 115 -5.81 -3.51 7.99
CA TYR A 115 -5.56 -2.26 7.27
C TYR A 115 -6.84 -1.66 6.66
N LEU A 116 -7.64 -2.47 5.99
CA LEU A 116 -8.90 -2.00 5.38
C LEU A 116 -9.90 -1.53 6.45
N VAL A 117 -10.04 -2.29 7.53
CA VAL A 117 -10.93 -1.92 8.64
C VAL A 117 -10.46 -0.62 9.30
N TYR A 118 -9.15 -0.48 9.57
CA TYR A 118 -8.58 0.72 10.16
C TYR A 118 -8.76 1.95 9.28
N LEU A 119 -8.62 1.80 7.97
CA LEU A 119 -8.75 2.92 7.04
C LEU A 119 -10.13 3.57 7.13
N PHE A 120 -11.19 2.78 7.26
CA PHE A 120 -12.55 3.30 7.41
C PHE A 120 -12.85 3.73 8.84
N PHE A 121 -12.57 2.88 9.81
CA PHE A 121 -12.89 3.14 11.22
C PHE A 121 -12.15 4.38 11.74
N ASN A 122 -10.83 4.46 11.51
CA ASN A 122 -10.03 5.56 11.99
C ASN A 122 -10.38 6.88 11.32
N TYR A 123 -10.71 6.88 10.03
CA TYR A 123 -11.19 8.10 9.36
C TYR A 123 -12.40 8.71 10.06
N TYR A 124 -13.42 7.91 10.35
CA TYR A 124 -14.61 8.40 11.03
C TYR A 124 -14.34 8.75 12.48
N PHE A 125 -13.53 7.97 13.18
CA PHE A 125 -13.14 8.22 14.56
C PHE A 125 -12.39 9.55 14.68
N ASP A 126 -11.40 9.78 13.83
CA ASP A 126 -10.60 10.99 13.85
C ASP A 126 -11.43 12.21 13.44
N LYS A 127 -12.28 12.07 12.46
CA LYS A 127 -13.19 13.13 12.03
C LYS A 127 -14.18 13.57 13.12
N LEU A 128 -14.76 12.62 13.82
CA LEU A 128 -15.82 12.87 14.81
C LEU A 128 -15.29 13.14 16.21
N LEU A 129 -14.29 12.38 16.64
CA LEU A 129 -13.83 12.37 18.02
C LEU A 129 -12.52 13.10 18.25
N VAL A 130 -11.55 12.98 17.35
CA VAL A 130 -10.25 13.64 17.50
C VAL A 130 -10.33 15.10 17.06
N PHE A 131 -10.65 15.35 15.79
CA PHE A 131 -10.59 16.68 15.20
C PHE A 131 -11.92 17.44 15.20
N HIS A 132 -13.04 16.73 15.41
CA HIS A 132 -14.41 17.31 15.40
C HIS A 132 -14.62 18.26 14.22
N SER A 133 -14.27 17.80 13.00
CA SER A 133 -14.35 18.57 11.79
C SER A 133 -15.79 18.59 11.25
N ARG A 134 -16.39 19.77 11.11
CA ARG A 134 -17.63 19.92 10.34
C ARG A 134 -17.32 19.86 8.86
N ALA A 135 -18.10 19.08 8.10
CA ALA A 135 -18.06 19.14 6.65
C ALA A 135 -18.32 20.58 6.18
N ASN A 136 -17.29 21.27 5.69
CA ASN A 136 -17.44 22.58 5.11
C ASN A 136 -18.18 22.47 3.77
N ALA A 137 -19.39 22.99 3.73
CA ALA A 137 -20.21 23.05 2.53
C ALA A 137 -19.72 24.04 1.46
N LYS A 138 -18.67 24.83 1.73
CA LYS A 138 -18.06 25.76 0.77
C LYS A 138 -16.58 25.95 1.12
N SER A 139 -15.70 25.19 0.52
CA SER A 139 -14.32 25.58 0.32
C SER A 139 -14.22 26.31 -1.01
N ASN A 140 -14.11 27.63 -0.96
CA ASN A 140 -13.66 28.43 -2.09
C ASN A 140 -12.21 28.05 -2.38
N MET A 141 -12.01 27.18 -3.35
CA MET A 141 -10.70 26.72 -3.80
C MET A 141 -10.07 27.76 -4.76
N ASN A 142 -9.67 28.90 -4.22
CA ASN A 142 -8.67 29.76 -4.85
C ASN A 142 -7.33 29.56 -4.17
N GLY A 143 -6.79 28.38 -4.27
CA GLY A 143 -5.41 28.07 -3.94
C GLY A 143 -4.89 27.13 -5.00
N ARG A 144 -3.74 27.43 -5.60
CA ARG A 144 -3.02 26.51 -6.49
C ARG A 144 -2.73 25.21 -5.73
N CYS A 145 -3.73 24.35 -5.67
CA CYS A 145 -3.59 23.02 -5.14
C CYS A 145 -2.80 22.23 -6.18
N TYR A 146 -1.62 21.78 -5.84
CA TYR A 146 -0.96 20.69 -6.56
C TYR A 146 -1.98 19.56 -6.61
N LYS A 147 -2.60 19.36 -7.78
CA LYS A 147 -3.57 18.29 -8.00
C LYS A 147 -2.79 16.99 -8.00
N THR A 148 -2.51 16.47 -6.81
CA THR A 148 -1.81 15.22 -6.64
C THR A 148 -2.59 14.10 -7.31
N PHE A 149 -1.88 13.11 -7.78
CA PHE A 149 -2.40 11.88 -8.38
C PHE A 149 -3.60 11.32 -7.57
N PHE A 150 -3.45 11.19 -6.26
CA PHE A 150 -4.47 10.65 -5.37
C PHE A 150 -5.65 11.60 -5.07
N TYR A 151 -5.55 12.86 -5.36
CA TYR A 151 -6.68 13.80 -5.20
C TYR A 151 -7.75 13.62 -6.28
N ASN A 152 -7.44 12.87 -7.33
CA ASN A 152 -8.38 12.63 -8.42
C ASN A 152 -9.25 11.40 -8.13
N ARG A 153 -10.53 11.64 -7.83
CA ARG A 153 -11.52 10.58 -7.59
C ARG A 153 -11.58 9.50 -8.68
N PHE A 154 -11.31 9.85 -9.93
CA PHE A 154 -11.33 8.91 -11.06
C PHE A 154 -10.09 8.03 -11.09
N VAL A 155 -8.94 8.55 -10.67
CA VAL A 155 -7.71 7.77 -10.49
C VAL A 155 -7.88 6.76 -9.36
N VAL A 156 -8.38 7.22 -8.20
CA VAL A 156 -8.67 6.34 -7.07
C VAL A 156 -9.71 5.28 -7.42
N PHE A 157 -10.77 5.68 -8.14
CA PHE A 157 -11.78 4.75 -8.60
C PHE A 157 -11.22 3.70 -9.57
N SER A 158 -10.33 4.09 -10.49
CA SER A 158 -9.64 3.17 -11.40
C SER A 158 -8.75 2.16 -10.65
N LEU A 159 -7.97 2.65 -9.68
CA LEU A 159 -7.15 1.80 -8.80
C LEU A 159 -8.01 0.77 -8.06
N LEU A 160 -9.08 1.21 -7.42
CA LEU A 160 -9.96 0.34 -6.63
C LEU A 160 -10.70 -0.66 -7.52
N LEU A 161 -11.21 -0.22 -8.67
CA LEU A 161 -11.91 -1.10 -9.60
C LEU A 161 -10.96 -2.16 -10.18
N SER A 162 -9.72 -1.79 -10.54
CA SER A 162 -8.71 -2.75 -10.97
C SER A 162 -8.35 -3.73 -9.84
N ALA A 163 -8.22 -3.24 -8.61
CA ALA A 163 -7.97 -4.09 -7.45
C ALA A 163 -9.10 -5.12 -7.24
N VAL A 164 -10.35 -4.71 -7.37
CA VAL A 164 -11.50 -5.62 -7.28
C VAL A 164 -11.48 -6.65 -8.40
N CYS A 165 -11.20 -6.25 -9.64
CA CYS A 165 -11.12 -7.17 -10.77
C CYS A 165 -10.00 -8.21 -10.58
N ILE A 166 -8.78 -7.77 -10.21
CA ILE A 166 -7.66 -8.67 -9.99
C ILE A 166 -7.91 -9.56 -8.77
N ALA A 167 -8.44 -9.00 -7.68
CA ALA A 167 -8.78 -9.77 -6.48
C ALA A 167 -9.85 -10.83 -6.76
N PHE A 168 -10.82 -10.54 -7.63
CA PHE A 168 -11.82 -11.51 -8.06
C PHE A 168 -11.19 -12.69 -8.83
N VAL A 169 -10.24 -12.41 -9.74
CA VAL A 169 -9.45 -13.45 -10.41
C VAL A 169 -8.65 -14.26 -9.39
N TYR A 170 -7.97 -13.60 -8.47
CA TYR A 170 -7.20 -14.25 -7.41
C TYR A 170 -8.08 -15.16 -6.53
N PHE A 171 -9.30 -14.71 -6.23
CA PHE A 171 -10.26 -15.52 -5.48
C PHE A 171 -10.67 -16.79 -6.24
N ILE A 172 -11.00 -16.68 -7.54
CA ILE A 172 -11.41 -17.84 -8.37
C ILE A 172 -10.27 -18.87 -8.45
N PHE A 173 -9.04 -18.42 -8.68
CA PHE A 173 -7.89 -19.29 -8.84
C PHE A 173 -7.22 -19.66 -7.51
N ARG A 174 -7.82 -19.31 -6.36
CA ARG A 174 -7.27 -19.54 -5.02
C ARG A 174 -5.82 -19.04 -4.86
N LEU A 175 -5.51 -17.91 -5.50
CA LEU A 175 -4.21 -17.25 -5.35
C LEU A 175 -4.16 -16.52 -4.01
N PHE A 176 -2.96 -16.40 -3.46
CA PHE A 176 -2.75 -15.60 -2.25
C PHE A 176 -3.29 -14.16 -2.44
N PRO A 177 -4.05 -13.58 -1.51
CA PRO A 177 -4.31 -14.03 -0.13
C PRO A 177 -5.55 -14.94 0.05
N PHE A 178 -6.24 -15.33 -1.01
CA PHE A 178 -7.48 -16.12 -0.95
C PHE A 178 -7.24 -17.63 -0.92
N GLY A 179 -6.02 -18.09 -1.10
CA GLY A 179 -5.60 -19.49 -1.04
C GLY A 179 -4.09 -19.62 -1.07
N ASP A 180 -3.61 -20.85 -1.27
CA ASP A 180 -2.19 -21.19 -1.20
C ASP A 180 -1.47 -21.15 -2.56
N MET A 181 -2.22 -20.88 -3.63
CA MET A 181 -1.65 -20.80 -4.98
C MET A 181 -0.97 -19.44 -5.21
N THR A 182 -0.01 -19.42 -6.14
CA THR A 182 0.76 -18.22 -6.50
C THR A 182 0.75 -18.00 -8.01
N VAL A 183 1.07 -16.79 -8.45
CA VAL A 183 1.23 -16.46 -9.89
C VAL A 183 2.59 -16.87 -10.45
N MET A 184 3.40 -17.60 -9.68
CA MET A 184 4.74 -18.03 -10.07
C MET A 184 4.70 -18.90 -11.32
N ARG A 185 5.16 -18.34 -12.44
CA ARG A 185 5.19 -19.00 -13.73
C ARG A 185 6.34 -18.44 -14.56
N MET A 186 6.89 -19.23 -15.49
CA MET A 186 7.93 -18.81 -16.41
C MET A 186 9.08 -18.08 -15.68
N ASP A 187 9.44 -16.88 -16.10
CA ASP A 187 10.53 -16.10 -15.54
C ASP A 187 10.30 -15.73 -14.07
N LEU A 188 9.04 -15.56 -13.61
CA LEU A 188 8.78 -15.34 -12.20
C LEU A 188 9.26 -16.51 -11.33
N TYR A 189 9.13 -17.74 -11.84
CA TYR A 189 9.55 -18.92 -11.10
C TYR A 189 11.05 -19.17 -11.26
N HIS A 190 11.56 -19.20 -12.52
CA HIS A 190 12.93 -19.60 -12.80
C HIS A 190 13.96 -18.49 -12.54
N GLN A 191 13.59 -17.23 -12.70
CA GLN A 191 14.51 -16.09 -12.64
C GLN A 191 14.20 -15.16 -11.46
N TYR A 192 13.00 -14.56 -11.41
CA TYR A 192 12.69 -13.54 -10.40
C TYR A 192 12.60 -14.14 -8.99
N GLY A 193 12.02 -15.33 -8.84
CA GLY A 193 11.92 -16.01 -7.53
C GLY A 193 13.29 -16.14 -6.85
N PRO A 194 14.28 -16.80 -7.49
CA PRO A 194 15.64 -16.90 -6.97
C PRO A 194 16.31 -15.54 -6.73
N LEU A 195 16.16 -14.58 -7.65
CA LEU A 195 16.76 -13.24 -7.52
C LEU A 195 16.17 -12.43 -6.35
N PHE A 196 14.85 -12.47 -6.16
CA PHE A 196 14.21 -11.84 -5.01
C PHE A 196 14.59 -12.53 -3.70
N ALA A 197 14.71 -13.84 -3.72
CA ALA A 197 15.19 -14.63 -2.58
C ALA A 197 16.61 -14.21 -2.20
N GLU A 198 17.49 -14.10 -3.15
CA GLU A 198 18.85 -13.64 -2.94
C GLU A 198 18.90 -12.17 -2.46
N LEU A 199 18.08 -11.28 -3.04
CA LEU A 199 17.96 -9.91 -2.57
C LEU A 199 17.54 -9.86 -1.10
N TYR A 200 16.56 -10.67 -0.72
CA TYR A 200 16.09 -10.77 0.66
C TYR A 200 17.23 -11.19 1.60
N ASP A 201 17.92 -12.28 1.26
CA ASP A 201 19.03 -12.81 2.06
C ASP A 201 20.18 -11.79 2.19
N ARG A 202 20.51 -11.07 1.10
CA ARG A 202 21.57 -10.06 1.12
C ARG A 202 21.24 -8.88 2.03
N VAL A 203 20.00 -8.42 2.02
CA VAL A 203 19.57 -7.31 2.88
C VAL A 203 19.49 -7.77 4.34
N VAL A 204 18.96 -8.95 4.61
CA VAL A 204 18.75 -9.46 5.98
C VAL A 204 20.06 -9.89 6.63
N GLU A 205 20.95 -10.54 5.86
CA GLU A 205 22.22 -11.06 6.34
C GLU A 205 23.40 -10.09 6.11
N HIS A 206 23.13 -8.87 5.63
CA HIS A 206 24.16 -7.85 5.34
C HIS A 206 25.25 -8.31 4.37
N LYS A 207 24.93 -9.15 3.39
CA LYS A 207 25.87 -9.63 2.37
C LYS A 207 26.18 -8.55 1.34
N SER A 208 27.35 -8.66 0.71
CA SER A 208 27.78 -7.78 -0.37
C SER A 208 26.82 -7.80 -1.56
N PHE A 209 26.50 -6.63 -2.09
CA PHE A 209 25.68 -6.45 -3.28
C PHE A 209 26.48 -6.58 -4.60
N ILE A 210 27.81 -6.67 -4.53
CA ILE A 210 28.66 -6.59 -5.72
C ILE A 210 28.65 -7.91 -6.50
N TYR A 211 28.90 -9.03 -5.83
CA TYR A 211 29.10 -10.32 -6.48
C TYR A 211 28.25 -11.43 -5.87
N SER A 212 27.77 -12.34 -6.72
CA SER A 212 26.97 -13.50 -6.33
C SER A 212 27.60 -14.78 -6.87
N TRP A 213 27.78 -15.77 -6.01
CA TRP A 213 28.11 -17.13 -6.41
C TRP A 213 26.89 -17.96 -6.82
N GLN A 214 25.69 -17.49 -6.51
CA GLN A 214 24.43 -18.23 -6.73
C GLN A 214 23.88 -18.04 -8.15
N SER A 215 24.43 -17.10 -8.91
CA SER A 215 23.98 -16.77 -10.25
C SER A 215 25.04 -17.12 -11.28
N GLY A 216 24.73 -18.09 -12.18
CA GLY A 216 25.56 -18.45 -13.33
C GLY A 216 26.98 -18.92 -13.01
N GLY A 217 27.20 -19.56 -11.82
CA GLY A 217 28.54 -19.97 -11.39
C GLY A 217 29.41 -18.83 -10.89
N GLY A 218 28.82 -17.65 -10.71
CA GLY A 218 29.46 -16.42 -10.23
C GLY A 218 29.26 -15.26 -11.19
N SER A 219 28.51 -14.25 -10.75
CA SER A 219 28.21 -13.06 -11.55
C SER A 219 28.02 -11.82 -10.69
N SER A 220 27.91 -10.63 -11.34
CA SER A 220 27.60 -9.40 -10.67
C SER A 220 26.16 -9.40 -10.18
N PHE A 221 25.95 -9.43 -8.85
CA PHE A 221 24.61 -9.27 -8.29
C PHE A 221 24.07 -7.85 -8.51
N LEU A 222 24.93 -6.85 -8.46
CA LEU A 222 24.55 -5.47 -8.70
C LEU A 222 23.98 -5.27 -10.12
N GLY A 223 24.54 -5.97 -11.12
CA GLY A 223 23.99 -6.00 -12.48
C GLY A 223 22.58 -6.62 -12.52
N ASN A 224 22.39 -7.75 -11.86
CA ASN A 224 21.08 -8.39 -11.76
C ASN A 224 20.07 -7.52 -10.99
N TYR A 225 20.52 -6.86 -9.92
CA TYR A 225 19.68 -5.93 -9.17
C TYR A 225 19.16 -4.78 -10.04
N PHE A 226 20.04 -4.07 -10.72
CA PHE A 226 19.63 -2.94 -11.56
C PHE A 226 18.80 -3.37 -12.77
N ASN A 227 19.04 -4.54 -13.31
CA ASN A 227 18.28 -5.03 -14.46
C ASN A 227 16.88 -5.54 -14.06
N TYR A 228 16.75 -6.29 -12.95
CA TYR A 228 15.52 -7.04 -12.65
C TYR A 228 14.79 -6.56 -11.39
N LEU A 229 15.48 -6.00 -10.39
CA LEU A 229 14.98 -5.85 -9.03
C LEU A 229 14.89 -4.39 -8.55
N SER A 230 15.40 -3.43 -9.32
CA SER A 230 15.57 -2.03 -8.89
C SER A 230 14.28 -1.22 -8.79
N SER A 231 13.13 -1.84 -9.05
CA SER A 231 11.82 -1.20 -8.82
C SER A 231 11.67 -0.81 -7.35
N PRO A 232 11.23 0.42 -7.03
CA PRO A 232 10.91 0.80 -5.65
C PRO A 232 9.87 -0.11 -5.00
N LEU A 233 8.97 -0.69 -5.82
CA LEU A 233 7.93 -1.62 -5.36
C LEU A 233 8.51 -2.97 -4.95
N SER A 234 9.73 -3.31 -5.35
CA SER A 234 10.42 -4.53 -4.91
C SER A 234 10.60 -4.58 -3.39
N ALA A 235 10.57 -3.43 -2.71
CA ALA A 235 10.59 -3.38 -1.25
C ALA A 235 9.42 -4.14 -0.58
N ILE A 236 8.35 -4.43 -1.31
CA ILE A 236 7.22 -5.23 -0.82
C ILE A 236 7.66 -6.62 -0.34
N ILE A 237 8.73 -7.19 -0.91
CA ILE A 237 9.21 -8.52 -0.48
C ILE A 237 9.62 -8.56 0.99
N PHE A 238 10.10 -7.44 1.54
CA PHE A 238 10.53 -7.37 2.94
C PHE A 238 9.36 -7.32 3.94
N LEU A 239 8.12 -7.26 3.47
CA LEU A 239 6.92 -7.38 4.29
C LEU A 239 6.56 -8.85 4.60
N PHE A 240 7.20 -9.79 3.92
CA PHE A 240 6.97 -11.22 4.02
C PHE A 240 8.19 -11.93 4.62
N ASP A 241 7.99 -13.14 5.15
CA ASP A 241 9.10 -13.98 5.56
C ASP A 241 9.82 -14.54 4.31
N ARG A 242 11.10 -14.94 4.48
CA ARG A 242 11.91 -15.54 3.41
C ARG A 242 11.23 -16.71 2.68
N LYS A 243 10.53 -17.55 3.42
CA LYS A 243 9.79 -18.71 2.89
C LYS A 243 8.57 -18.33 2.07
N ASP A 244 8.05 -17.13 2.27
CA ASP A 244 6.80 -16.62 1.67
C ASP A 244 7.06 -15.66 0.50
N ILE A 245 8.28 -15.66 -0.07
CA ILE A 245 8.65 -14.77 -1.20
C ILE A 245 7.73 -14.95 -2.41
N SER A 246 7.24 -16.17 -2.67
CA SER A 246 6.28 -16.41 -3.74
C SER A 246 4.95 -15.68 -3.54
N TYR A 247 4.50 -15.54 -2.29
CA TYR A 247 3.32 -14.72 -1.94
C TYR A 247 3.63 -13.23 -2.05
N ALA A 248 4.84 -12.82 -1.68
CA ALA A 248 5.29 -11.44 -1.87
C ALA A 248 5.29 -11.04 -3.35
N ILE A 249 5.82 -11.88 -4.23
CA ILE A 249 5.82 -11.66 -5.68
C ILE A 249 4.38 -11.64 -6.23
N THR A 250 3.51 -12.52 -5.76
CA THR A 250 2.09 -12.54 -6.13
C THR A 250 1.40 -11.22 -5.76
N THR A 251 1.70 -10.70 -4.57
CA THR A 251 1.21 -9.39 -4.12
C THR A 251 1.79 -8.24 -4.96
N LEU A 252 3.07 -8.33 -5.31
CA LEU A 252 3.74 -7.32 -6.13
C LEU A 252 3.12 -7.19 -7.54
N VAL A 253 2.75 -8.31 -8.17
CA VAL A 253 2.04 -8.32 -9.46
C VAL A 253 0.67 -7.63 -9.34
N LEU A 254 -0.09 -7.94 -8.29
CA LEU A 254 -1.38 -7.28 -8.02
C LEU A 254 -1.20 -5.76 -7.86
N VAL A 255 -0.25 -5.33 -7.04
CA VAL A 255 0.01 -3.90 -6.78
C VAL A 255 0.40 -3.19 -8.07
N LYS A 256 1.30 -3.76 -8.88
CA LYS A 256 1.70 -3.18 -10.16
C LYS A 256 0.54 -3.07 -11.15
N GLY A 257 -0.33 -4.08 -11.22
CA GLY A 257 -1.54 -4.03 -12.03
C GLY A 257 -2.48 -2.89 -11.59
N CYS A 258 -2.72 -2.73 -10.29
CA CYS A 258 -3.55 -1.64 -9.77
C CYS A 258 -2.95 -0.27 -10.06
N LEU A 259 -1.63 -0.10 -9.86
CA LEU A 259 -0.95 1.17 -10.12
C LEU A 259 -1.00 1.55 -11.60
N SER A 260 -0.83 0.60 -12.52
CA SER A 260 -0.93 0.89 -13.96
C SER A 260 -2.32 1.38 -14.36
N ALA A 261 -3.41 0.87 -13.73
CA ALA A 261 -4.75 1.41 -13.94
C ALA A 261 -4.86 2.87 -13.50
N GLY A 262 -4.33 3.19 -12.33
CA GLY A 262 -4.38 4.53 -11.77
C GLY A 262 -3.57 5.54 -12.56
N THR A 263 -2.34 5.17 -12.98
CA THR A 263 -1.48 6.05 -13.76
C THR A 263 -2.06 6.34 -15.15
N PHE A 264 -2.61 5.33 -15.81
CA PHE A 264 -3.29 5.52 -17.09
C PHE A 264 -4.54 6.41 -16.97
N ALA A 265 -5.37 6.23 -15.94
CA ALA A 265 -6.49 7.12 -15.67
C ALA A 265 -6.03 8.57 -15.40
N TYR A 266 -4.87 8.74 -14.74
CA TYR A 266 -4.25 10.04 -14.52
C TYR A 266 -3.72 10.64 -15.83
N TYR A 267 -3.10 9.84 -16.69
CA TYR A 267 -2.66 10.26 -18.02
C TYR A 267 -3.83 10.76 -18.87
N LEU A 268 -4.93 10.01 -18.95
CA LEU A 268 -6.11 10.44 -19.69
C LEU A 268 -6.69 11.77 -19.18
N LYS A 269 -6.60 12.00 -17.88
CA LYS A 269 -6.99 13.27 -17.27
C LYS A 269 -6.04 14.41 -17.65
N SER A 270 -4.74 14.19 -17.47
CA SER A 270 -3.75 15.26 -17.62
C SER A 270 -3.50 15.65 -19.07
N SER A 271 -3.46 14.64 -19.96
CA SER A 271 -3.13 14.84 -21.39
C SER A 271 -4.34 15.11 -22.26
N LEU A 272 -5.47 14.47 -21.98
CA LEU A 272 -6.68 14.59 -22.81
C LEU A 272 -7.80 15.40 -22.14
N GLY A 273 -7.59 15.91 -20.94
CA GLY A 273 -8.59 16.68 -20.20
C GLY A 273 -9.86 15.90 -19.86
N ARG A 274 -9.84 14.57 -19.96
CA ARG A 274 -11.01 13.70 -19.74
C ARG A 274 -11.20 13.39 -18.26
N HIS A 275 -12.31 13.85 -17.70
CA HIS A 275 -12.63 13.72 -16.27
C HIS A 275 -13.97 12.97 -16.10
N SER A 276 -13.99 11.67 -16.35
CA SER A 276 -15.21 10.87 -16.25
C SER A 276 -14.95 9.47 -15.69
N TYR A 277 -16.01 8.80 -15.27
CA TYR A 277 -15.91 7.37 -14.92
C TYR A 277 -15.50 6.49 -16.10
N LEU A 278 -15.80 6.92 -17.32
CA LEU A 278 -15.32 6.26 -18.52
C LEU A 278 -13.78 6.27 -18.61
N SER A 279 -13.13 7.39 -18.29
CA SER A 279 -11.67 7.46 -18.21
C SER A 279 -11.11 6.48 -17.18
N ALA A 280 -11.78 6.33 -16.04
CA ALA A 280 -11.40 5.34 -15.03
C ALA A 280 -11.54 3.91 -15.52
N SER A 281 -12.61 3.60 -16.27
CA SER A 281 -12.79 2.28 -16.87
C SER A 281 -11.71 1.96 -17.91
N PHE A 282 -11.28 2.93 -18.70
CA PHE A 282 -10.13 2.74 -19.61
C PHE A 282 -8.83 2.47 -18.86
N GLY A 283 -8.64 3.04 -17.66
CA GLY A 283 -7.52 2.66 -16.78
C GLY A 283 -7.53 1.17 -16.42
N VAL A 284 -8.71 0.63 -16.12
CA VAL A 284 -8.87 -0.81 -15.82
C VAL A 284 -8.59 -1.66 -17.08
N PHE A 285 -9.12 -1.27 -18.24
CA PHE A 285 -8.83 -1.99 -19.48
C PHE A 285 -7.34 -1.98 -19.83
N TYR A 286 -6.64 -0.87 -19.55
CA TYR A 286 -5.19 -0.79 -19.72
C TYR A 286 -4.46 -1.75 -18.79
N SER A 287 -4.81 -1.79 -17.51
CA SER A 287 -4.17 -2.68 -16.53
C SER A 287 -4.45 -4.16 -16.74
N LEU A 288 -5.55 -4.51 -17.42
CA LEU A 288 -5.95 -5.88 -17.73
C LEU A 288 -5.84 -6.19 -19.22
N CYS A 289 -5.05 -5.40 -19.97
CA CYS A 289 -4.85 -5.62 -21.40
C CYS A 289 -4.09 -6.93 -21.66
N GLY A 290 -4.13 -7.36 -22.93
CA GLY A 290 -3.44 -8.57 -23.35
C GLY A 290 -1.94 -8.58 -23.03
N TYR A 291 -1.27 -7.41 -23.06
CA TYR A 291 0.12 -7.30 -22.67
C TYR A 291 0.34 -7.67 -21.20
N PHE A 292 -0.44 -7.10 -20.26
CA PHE A 292 -0.35 -7.45 -18.84
C PHE A 292 -0.60 -8.95 -18.63
N LEU A 293 -1.68 -9.48 -19.19
CA LEU A 293 -2.06 -10.89 -19.03
C LEU A 293 -1.05 -11.87 -19.64
N ALA A 294 -0.41 -11.46 -20.73
CA ALA A 294 0.57 -12.29 -21.44
C ALA A 294 1.98 -12.22 -20.84
N TYR A 295 2.35 -11.11 -20.19
CA TYR A 295 3.74 -10.85 -19.79
C TYR A 295 3.92 -10.48 -18.30
N TYR A 296 2.94 -10.71 -17.45
CA TYR A 296 3.06 -10.39 -16.02
C TYR A 296 4.24 -11.10 -15.34
N TRP A 297 4.72 -12.18 -15.89
CA TRP A 297 5.91 -12.89 -15.39
C TRP A 297 7.23 -12.13 -15.60
N ASN A 298 7.28 -11.18 -16.51
CA ASN A 298 8.36 -10.21 -16.64
C ASN A 298 8.03 -8.96 -15.79
N ILE A 299 8.18 -9.10 -14.49
CA ILE A 299 7.67 -8.14 -13.52
C ILE A 299 8.27 -6.74 -13.67
N MET A 300 9.49 -6.61 -14.20
CA MET A 300 10.11 -5.30 -14.50
C MET A 300 9.38 -4.55 -15.61
N TRP A 301 8.75 -5.23 -16.56
CA TRP A 301 8.02 -4.58 -17.65
C TRP A 301 6.71 -3.94 -17.15
N LEU A 302 6.19 -4.40 -16.03
CA LEU A 302 5.01 -3.79 -15.39
C LEU A 302 5.32 -2.40 -14.85
N ASP A 303 6.58 -2.09 -14.52
CA ASP A 303 6.99 -0.73 -14.16
C ASP A 303 6.86 0.21 -15.36
N GLY A 304 7.18 -0.27 -16.56
CA GLY A 304 6.92 0.47 -17.81
C GLY A 304 5.44 0.81 -17.98
N MET A 305 4.53 -0.12 -17.66
CA MET A 305 3.09 0.16 -17.69
C MET A 305 2.65 1.20 -16.64
N ILE A 306 3.34 1.27 -15.50
CA ILE A 306 3.05 2.26 -14.45
C ILE A 306 3.57 3.65 -14.86
N LEU A 307 4.68 3.72 -15.59
CA LEU A 307 5.32 4.99 -15.97
C LEU A 307 4.70 5.64 -17.21
N LEU A 308 4.03 4.85 -18.06
CA LEU A 308 3.27 5.35 -19.24
C LEU A 308 1.97 6.02 -18.84
#